data_48aafbd3b2a1e714d29e87b015e570d0
#
_entry.id   48aafbd3b2a1e714d29e87b015e570d0
#
_cell.length_a   1.000
_cell.length_b   1.000
_cell.length_c   1.000
_cell.angle_alpha   90.00
_cell.angle_beta   90.00
_cell.angle_gamma   90.00
#
_symmetry.space_group_name_H-M   'P 1'
#
loop_
_entity.id
_entity.type
_entity.pdbx_description
1 polymer ?
#
loop_
_entity_poly.entity_id
_entity_poly.type
_entity_poly.pdbx_seq_one_letter_code
_entity_poly.pdbx_strand_id
1 'polypeptide(L)'
;RPITGVDAVIPRIGASVTRYGTAVLRQFEMMGARTPNPSDAILRARDKLRAHQILASKGIDMPVTVFGDNPDDTVDLLSMLGPPPHVVKLNEGTQGRGVILTEKASASRGIVEALRGLYANFLMQEFIGEAQGADLRCLVVGDQVVGAMQRQAPEGDFRSNLHAGGSARAAKASRAEQLVAVRSAKALGLGVAGVDLIRSSRGPLVLEVNSTPGLEGIEAICQAELAGRIIDHVASRKKPVNTKG
;
A
#
# COMPACT_ATOMS: atom_id res chain seq x y z
N ARG A 1 -11.28 0.56 33.07
CA ARG A 1 -12.54 -0.18 33.01
C ARG A 1 -12.45 -1.21 31.90
N PRO A 2 -12.77 -2.48 32.09
CA PRO A 2 -12.72 -3.48 31.04
C PRO A 2 -13.73 -3.15 29.92
N ILE A 3 -13.33 -3.37 28.67
CA ILE A 3 -14.19 -3.23 27.49
C ILE A 3 -14.71 -4.62 27.16
N THR A 4 -16.01 -4.82 27.19
CA THR A 4 -16.69 -6.09 26.94
C THR A 4 -17.84 -5.91 25.95
N GLY A 5 -18.32 -6.99 25.31
CA GLY A 5 -19.49 -6.94 24.42
C GLY A 5 -19.22 -6.26 23.08
N VAL A 6 -17.99 -6.32 22.59
CA VAL A 6 -17.61 -5.75 21.28
C VAL A 6 -17.83 -6.80 20.19
N ASP A 7 -18.75 -6.54 19.27
CA ASP A 7 -19.05 -7.44 18.15
C ASP A 7 -18.09 -7.25 16.96
N ALA A 8 -17.60 -6.02 16.75
CA ALA A 8 -16.71 -5.71 15.63
C ALA A 8 -15.81 -4.52 15.94
N VAL A 9 -14.63 -4.48 15.31
CA VAL A 9 -13.65 -3.38 15.40
C VAL A 9 -13.22 -2.98 13.98
N ILE A 10 -13.33 -1.71 13.67
CA ILE A 10 -12.80 -1.13 12.43
C ILE A 10 -11.48 -0.44 12.77
N PRO A 11 -10.33 -1.03 12.42
CA PRO A 11 -9.04 -0.45 12.79
C PRO A 11 -8.71 0.76 11.92
N ARG A 12 -8.36 1.88 12.59
CA ARG A 12 -7.84 3.10 11.95
C ARG A 12 -6.45 3.40 12.52
N ILE A 13 -5.55 2.43 12.37
CA ILE A 13 -4.21 2.44 12.98
C ILE A 13 -3.27 3.24 12.08
N GLY A 14 -2.75 4.36 12.59
CA GLY A 14 -1.71 5.15 11.93
C GLY A 14 -0.35 4.44 11.92
N ALA A 15 0.56 4.88 11.04
CA ALA A 15 1.87 4.25 10.89
C ALA A 15 2.72 4.32 12.16
N SER A 16 2.71 5.45 12.85
CA SER A 16 3.50 5.69 14.08
C SER A 16 3.10 4.79 15.27
N VAL A 17 1.91 4.22 15.24
CA VAL A 17 1.36 3.37 16.32
C VAL A 17 1.07 1.94 15.86
N THR A 18 1.64 1.51 14.73
CA THR A 18 1.35 0.21 14.12
C THR A 18 1.52 -0.94 15.11
N ARG A 19 2.66 -1.02 15.80
CA ARG A 19 2.97 -2.10 16.74
C ARG A 19 1.97 -2.17 17.89
N TYR A 20 1.70 -1.04 18.52
CA TYR A 20 0.75 -0.96 19.64
C TYR A 20 -0.70 -1.19 19.17
N GLY A 21 -1.11 -0.52 18.11
CA GLY A 21 -2.48 -0.63 17.58
C GLY A 21 -2.82 -2.05 17.13
N THR A 22 -1.89 -2.75 16.48
CA THR A 22 -2.11 -4.16 16.08
C THR A 22 -2.11 -5.11 17.29
N ALA A 23 -1.36 -4.83 18.35
CA ALA A 23 -1.43 -5.61 19.58
C ALA A 23 -2.80 -5.46 20.27
N VAL A 24 -3.33 -4.24 20.33
CA VAL A 24 -4.69 -3.99 20.85
C VAL A 24 -5.75 -4.66 19.98
N LEU A 25 -5.65 -4.53 18.65
CA LEU A 25 -6.57 -5.17 17.72
C LEU A 25 -6.58 -6.70 17.89
N ARG A 26 -5.41 -7.32 18.04
CA ARG A 26 -5.28 -8.77 18.29
C ARG A 26 -5.99 -9.20 19.56
N GLN A 27 -5.97 -8.37 20.61
CA GLN A 27 -6.73 -8.66 21.83
C GLN A 27 -8.24 -8.73 21.54
N PHE A 28 -8.78 -7.82 20.74
CA PHE A 28 -10.19 -7.87 20.33
C PHE A 28 -10.49 -9.09 19.44
N GLU A 29 -9.57 -9.46 18.55
CA GLU A 29 -9.68 -10.67 17.73
C GLU A 29 -9.78 -11.92 18.61
N MET A 30 -8.93 -12.04 19.64
CA MET A 30 -8.97 -13.13 20.61
C MET A 30 -10.26 -13.14 21.44
N MET A 31 -10.89 -12.00 21.65
CA MET A 31 -12.20 -11.88 22.28
C MET A 31 -13.36 -12.20 21.33
N GLY A 32 -13.07 -12.56 20.07
CA GLY A 32 -14.07 -12.92 19.07
C GLY A 32 -14.70 -11.73 18.33
N ALA A 33 -14.15 -10.52 18.46
CA ALA A 33 -14.60 -9.37 17.69
C ALA A 33 -14.21 -9.52 16.21
N ARG A 34 -15.14 -9.18 15.32
CA ARG A 34 -14.90 -9.16 13.88
C ARG A 34 -14.07 -7.94 13.49
N THR A 35 -13.23 -8.08 12.49
CA THR A 35 -12.51 -6.96 11.88
C THR A 35 -12.43 -7.12 10.37
N PRO A 36 -12.54 -6.04 9.59
CA PRO A 36 -12.32 -6.11 8.14
C PRO A 36 -10.84 -6.35 7.82
N ASN A 37 -9.94 -5.86 8.67
CA ASN A 37 -8.51 -5.98 8.51
C ASN A 37 -7.88 -6.61 9.77
N PRO A 38 -7.55 -7.90 9.73
CA PRO A 38 -6.86 -8.57 10.83
C PRO A 38 -5.49 -7.94 11.15
N SER A 39 -5.10 -8.03 12.41
CA SER A 39 -3.83 -7.45 12.90
C SER A 39 -2.62 -7.88 12.08
N ASP A 40 -2.54 -9.17 11.71
CA ASP A 40 -1.47 -9.69 10.87
C ASP A 40 -1.52 -9.20 9.42
N ALA A 41 -2.72 -8.96 8.87
CA ALA A 41 -2.86 -8.38 7.54
C ALA A 41 -2.38 -6.92 7.50
N ILE A 42 -2.65 -6.16 8.57
CA ILE A 42 -2.13 -4.80 8.73
C ILE A 42 -0.61 -4.81 8.78
N LEU A 43 0.00 -5.71 9.56
CA LEU A 43 1.45 -5.85 9.66
C LEU A 43 2.09 -6.22 8.31
N ARG A 44 1.48 -7.16 7.56
CA ARG A 44 1.94 -7.52 6.21
C ARG A 44 1.93 -6.33 5.25
N ALA A 45 0.87 -5.53 5.29
CA ALA A 45 0.74 -4.36 4.41
C ALA A 45 1.65 -3.19 4.81
N ARG A 46 2.04 -3.09 6.08
CA ARG A 46 2.96 -2.05 6.58
C ARG A 46 4.41 -2.29 6.18
N ASP A 47 4.80 -3.53 6.06
CA ASP A 47 6.12 -3.94 5.57
C ASP A 47 6.09 -4.03 4.04
N LYS A 48 6.68 -3.03 3.36
CA LYS A 48 6.67 -2.94 1.90
C LYS A 48 7.32 -4.16 1.25
N LEU A 49 8.44 -4.60 1.78
CA LEU A 49 9.13 -5.76 1.22
C LEU A 49 8.27 -7.02 1.33
N ARG A 50 7.71 -7.29 2.51
CA ARG A 50 6.82 -8.42 2.73
C ARG A 50 5.57 -8.35 1.84
N ALA A 51 4.98 -7.16 1.71
CA ALA A 51 3.85 -6.94 0.81
C ALA A 51 4.20 -7.28 -0.64
N HIS A 52 5.34 -6.79 -1.15
CA HIS A 52 5.82 -7.08 -2.50
C HIS A 52 6.08 -8.58 -2.72
N GLN A 53 6.71 -9.26 -1.76
CA GLN A 53 6.94 -10.72 -1.81
C GLN A 53 5.63 -11.49 -1.91
N ILE A 54 4.61 -11.11 -1.11
CA ILE A 54 3.28 -11.73 -1.14
C ILE A 54 2.60 -11.48 -2.49
N LEU A 55 2.61 -10.25 -2.99
CA LEU A 55 2.03 -9.89 -4.28
C LEU A 55 2.70 -10.65 -5.43
N ALA A 56 4.03 -10.70 -5.45
CA ALA A 56 4.81 -11.46 -6.43
C ALA A 56 4.45 -12.95 -6.42
N SER A 57 4.34 -13.56 -5.22
CA SER A 57 3.96 -14.98 -5.07
C SER A 57 2.55 -15.31 -5.60
N LYS A 58 1.69 -14.28 -5.77
CA LYS A 58 0.33 -14.38 -6.33
C LYS A 58 0.26 -13.98 -7.80
N GLY A 59 1.41 -13.74 -8.45
CA GLY A 59 1.46 -13.29 -9.84
C GLY A 59 0.73 -11.97 -10.06
N ILE A 60 0.92 -11.01 -9.15
CA ILE A 60 0.38 -9.65 -9.26
C ILE A 60 1.52 -8.76 -9.73
N ASP A 61 1.30 -8.09 -10.86
CA ASP A 61 2.32 -7.27 -11.51
C ASP A 61 2.61 -6.00 -10.71
N MET A 62 3.91 -5.71 -10.58
CA MET A 62 4.46 -4.55 -9.89
C MET A 62 5.62 -3.97 -10.72
N PRO A 63 6.05 -2.72 -10.49
CA PRO A 63 7.34 -2.28 -11.00
C PRO A 63 8.45 -3.24 -10.58
N VAL A 64 9.44 -3.46 -11.45
CA VAL A 64 10.61 -4.28 -11.11
C VAL A 64 11.20 -3.77 -9.80
N THR A 65 11.32 -4.65 -8.83
CA THR A 65 11.73 -4.30 -7.47
C THR A 65 12.88 -5.19 -7.05
N VAL A 66 13.94 -4.59 -6.54
CA VAL A 66 15.09 -5.30 -6.00
C VAL A 66 15.31 -4.91 -4.55
N PHE A 67 15.85 -5.85 -3.80
CA PHE A 67 16.22 -5.70 -2.40
C PHE A 67 17.53 -6.46 -2.18
N GLY A 68 18.46 -5.89 -1.45
CA GLY A 68 19.72 -6.53 -1.08
C GLY A 68 20.44 -5.74 -0.02
N ASP A 69 21.08 -6.45 0.90
CA ASP A 69 21.77 -5.87 2.06
C ASP A 69 23.30 -5.86 1.87
N ASN A 70 23.84 -6.76 1.04
CA ASN A 70 25.30 -6.82 0.81
C ASN A 70 25.77 -5.62 -0.04
N PRO A 71 26.75 -4.82 0.43
CA PRO A 71 27.32 -3.71 -0.32
C PRO A 71 27.93 -4.09 -1.68
N ASP A 72 28.51 -5.28 -1.76
CA ASP A 72 29.19 -5.76 -2.96
C ASP A 72 28.20 -6.03 -4.12
N ASP A 73 26.94 -6.30 -3.80
CA ASP A 73 25.88 -6.59 -4.79
C ASP A 73 25.24 -5.34 -5.39
N THR A 74 25.67 -4.12 -5.01
CA THR A 74 25.01 -2.87 -5.44
C THR A 74 24.95 -2.73 -6.95
N VAL A 75 26.02 -3.07 -7.65
CA VAL A 75 26.09 -2.96 -9.12
C VAL A 75 25.14 -3.95 -9.78
N ASP A 76 25.11 -5.19 -9.28
CA ASP A 76 24.24 -6.24 -9.80
C ASP A 76 22.76 -5.93 -9.55
N LEU A 77 22.41 -5.45 -8.36
CA LEU A 77 21.05 -5.01 -8.03
C LEU A 77 20.58 -3.87 -8.95
N LEU A 78 21.43 -2.88 -9.20
CA LEU A 78 21.12 -1.79 -10.13
C LEU A 78 20.95 -2.30 -11.56
N SER A 79 21.75 -3.25 -11.99
CA SER A 79 21.65 -3.85 -13.33
C SER A 79 20.33 -4.59 -13.54
N MET A 80 19.78 -5.21 -12.49
CA MET A 80 18.47 -5.90 -12.53
C MET A 80 17.29 -4.93 -12.71
N LEU A 81 17.44 -3.67 -12.27
CA LEU A 81 16.42 -2.64 -12.47
C LEU A 81 16.39 -2.08 -13.90
N GLY A 82 17.46 -2.27 -14.66
CA GLY A 82 17.66 -1.63 -15.95
C GLY A 82 18.24 -0.22 -15.81
N PRO A 83 18.15 0.62 -16.86
CA PRO A 83 18.67 1.98 -16.84
C PRO A 83 17.89 2.89 -15.87
N PRO A 84 18.56 3.91 -15.27
CA PRO A 84 17.84 4.92 -14.48
C PRO A 84 16.84 5.71 -15.37
N PRO A 85 15.85 6.39 -14.77
CA PRO A 85 15.71 6.69 -13.35
C PRO A 85 15.29 5.51 -12.47
N HIS A 86 15.71 5.54 -11.18
CA HIS A 86 15.29 4.54 -10.18
C HIS A 86 14.58 5.23 -9.01
N VAL A 87 13.67 4.49 -8.37
CA VAL A 87 12.98 4.94 -7.15
C VAL A 87 13.50 4.13 -5.98
N VAL A 88 14.07 4.81 -4.99
CA VAL A 88 14.49 4.21 -3.71
C VAL A 88 13.43 4.50 -2.67
N LYS A 89 12.97 3.48 -1.96
CA LYS A 89 11.90 3.59 -0.96
C LYS A 89 12.35 2.99 0.37
N LEU A 90 12.26 3.77 1.45
CA LEU A 90 12.42 3.21 2.80
C LEU A 90 11.29 2.22 3.09
N ASN A 91 11.62 1.10 3.72
CA ASN A 91 10.65 0.04 4.01
C ASN A 91 9.49 0.55 4.89
N GLU A 92 9.78 1.40 5.87
CA GLU A 92 8.81 1.93 6.83
C GLU A 92 8.37 3.38 6.53
N GLY A 93 8.58 3.90 5.32
CA GLY A 93 8.15 5.25 4.92
C GLY A 93 6.62 5.33 4.69
N THR A 94 6.02 6.50 4.99
CA THR A 94 4.59 6.78 4.73
C THR A 94 4.41 8.14 4.08
N GLN A 95 3.29 8.36 3.39
CA GLN A 95 2.92 9.64 2.77
C GLN A 95 3.98 10.21 1.79
N GLY A 96 4.71 9.33 1.08
CA GLY A 96 5.79 9.75 0.19
C GLY A 96 7.10 10.13 0.89
N ARG A 97 7.16 10.07 2.23
CA ARG A 97 8.42 10.27 2.97
C ARG A 97 9.31 9.05 2.80
N GLY A 98 10.60 9.29 2.58
CA GLY A 98 11.56 8.22 2.31
C GLY A 98 11.43 7.59 0.92
N VAL A 99 10.88 8.34 -0.06
CA VAL A 99 10.83 7.97 -1.47
C VAL A 99 11.70 8.95 -2.25
N ILE A 100 12.74 8.45 -2.91
CA ILE A 100 13.78 9.23 -3.58
C ILE A 100 13.85 8.78 -5.03
N LEU A 101 13.80 9.73 -5.98
CA LEU A 101 14.09 9.49 -7.39
C LEU A 101 15.60 9.75 -7.66
N THR A 102 16.23 8.84 -8.35
CA THR A 102 17.63 8.96 -8.76
C THR A 102 17.72 8.89 -10.28
N GLU A 103 18.09 9.99 -10.92
CA GLU A 103 18.13 10.11 -12.38
C GLU A 103 19.39 9.51 -13.01
N LYS A 104 20.43 9.23 -12.22
CA LYS A 104 21.71 8.70 -12.69
C LYS A 104 22.13 7.50 -11.86
N ALA A 105 22.79 6.53 -12.49
CA ALA A 105 23.29 5.33 -11.81
C ALA A 105 24.26 5.65 -10.66
N SER A 106 25.09 6.71 -10.82
CA SER A 106 25.98 7.17 -9.75
C SER A 106 25.23 7.71 -8.54
N ALA A 107 24.11 8.42 -8.74
CA ALA A 107 23.27 8.90 -7.65
C ALA A 107 22.55 7.71 -6.95
N SER A 108 22.08 6.73 -7.73
CA SER A 108 21.48 5.50 -7.15
C SER A 108 22.47 4.79 -6.24
N ARG A 109 23.73 4.62 -6.71
CA ARG A 109 24.78 4.00 -5.92
C ARG A 109 25.06 4.77 -4.63
N GLY A 110 25.27 6.09 -4.71
CA GLY A 110 25.55 6.90 -3.54
C GLY A 110 24.43 6.89 -2.49
N ILE A 111 23.16 6.89 -2.92
CA ILE A 111 22.02 6.77 -2.01
C ILE A 111 21.99 5.38 -1.35
N VAL A 112 22.22 4.32 -2.08
CA VAL A 112 22.28 2.95 -1.55
C VAL A 112 23.37 2.81 -0.50
N GLU A 113 24.58 3.31 -0.80
CA GLU A 113 25.71 3.29 0.14
C GLU A 113 25.40 4.09 1.41
N ALA A 114 24.81 5.27 1.27
CA ALA A 114 24.41 6.10 2.41
C ALA A 114 23.36 5.43 3.30
N LEU A 115 22.31 4.84 2.70
CA LEU A 115 21.24 4.15 3.44
C LEU A 115 21.75 2.90 4.16
N ARG A 116 22.67 2.15 3.55
CA ARG A 116 23.32 1.01 4.20
C ARG A 116 24.20 1.45 5.37
N GLY A 117 24.96 2.52 5.20
CA GLY A 117 25.76 3.11 6.29
C GLY A 117 24.92 3.54 7.50
N LEU A 118 23.63 3.81 7.28
CA LEU A 118 22.65 4.12 8.32
C LEU A 118 21.85 2.91 8.80
N TYR A 119 22.16 1.70 8.32
CA TYR A 119 21.41 0.46 8.60
C TYR A 119 19.91 0.58 8.29
N ALA A 120 19.56 1.39 7.28
CA ALA A 120 18.18 1.60 6.88
C ALA A 120 17.70 0.48 5.95
N ASN A 121 16.53 -0.08 6.24
CA ASN A 121 15.88 -1.02 5.33
C ASN A 121 15.20 -0.26 4.18
N PHE A 122 15.55 -0.57 2.95
CA PHE A 122 15.01 0.06 1.75
C PHE A 122 14.83 -0.96 0.63
N LEU A 123 14.03 -0.60 -0.36
CA LEU A 123 13.90 -1.30 -1.63
C LEU A 123 14.10 -0.31 -2.78
N MET A 124 14.46 -0.84 -3.93
CA MET A 124 14.63 -0.06 -5.15
C MET A 124 13.70 -0.57 -6.22
N GLN A 125 13.14 0.35 -6.99
CA GLN A 125 12.21 0.05 -8.07
C GLN A 125 12.59 0.79 -9.35
N GLU A 126 12.23 0.20 -10.50
CA GLU A 126 12.20 0.93 -11.74
C GLU A 126 11.25 2.12 -11.68
N PHE A 127 11.58 3.17 -12.36
CA PHE A 127 10.70 4.33 -12.49
C PHE A 127 9.79 4.16 -13.72
N ILE A 128 8.48 4.30 -13.51
CA ILE A 128 7.50 4.21 -14.61
C ILE A 128 7.25 5.61 -15.16
N GLY A 129 8.15 6.09 -16.01
CA GLY A 129 8.13 7.46 -16.55
C GLY A 129 6.91 7.75 -17.43
N GLU A 130 6.39 6.75 -18.12
CA GLU A 130 5.19 6.87 -18.97
C GLU A 130 3.93 7.28 -18.22
N ALA A 131 3.87 7.07 -16.90
CA ALA A 131 2.78 7.52 -16.05
C ALA A 131 2.80 9.02 -15.76
N GLN A 132 3.90 9.73 -16.06
CA GLN A 132 4.03 11.18 -15.92
C GLN A 132 3.64 11.71 -14.53
N GLY A 133 4.01 11.00 -13.46
CA GLY A 133 3.68 11.36 -12.08
C GLY A 133 2.20 11.15 -11.70
N ALA A 134 1.44 10.42 -12.51
CA ALA A 134 0.06 10.06 -12.20
C ALA A 134 -0.02 8.65 -11.62
N ASP A 135 -0.88 8.46 -10.62
CA ASP A 135 -1.31 7.15 -10.14
C ASP A 135 -2.82 7.06 -9.94
N LEU A 136 -3.32 5.85 -9.79
CA LEU A 136 -4.72 5.56 -9.53
C LEU A 136 -4.85 4.93 -8.14
N ARG A 137 -5.53 5.60 -7.21
CA ARG A 137 -5.91 5.01 -5.93
C ARG A 137 -7.29 4.41 -6.02
N CYS A 138 -7.38 3.10 -5.77
CA CYS A 138 -8.63 2.35 -5.66
C CYS A 138 -8.94 2.06 -4.20
N LEU A 139 -10.12 2.40 -3.71
CA LEU A 139 -10.63 1.94 -2.43
C LEU A 139 -11.35 0.61 -2.63
N VAL A 140 -10.80 -0.44 -2.06
CA VAL A 140 -11.37 -1.79 -2.05
C VAL A 140 -12.12 -2.01 -0.75
N VAL A 141 -13.35 -2.51 -0.84
CA VAL A 141 -14.14 -3.00 0.29
C VAL A 141 -14.71 -4.37 -0.09
N GLY A 142 -14.28 -5.40 0.62
CA GLY A 142 -14.60 -6.79 0.28
C GLY A 142 -14.06 -7.18 -1.10
N ASP A 143 -14.97 -7.46 -2.00
CA ASP A 143 -14.69 -7.95 -3.36
C ASP A 143 -14.85 -6.87 -4.45
N GLN A 144 -14.98 -5.61 -4.06
CA GLN A 144 -15.30 -4.52 -4.98
C GLN A 144 -14.42 -3.30 -4.77
N VAL A 145 -14.13 -2.59 -5.86
CA VAL A 145 -13.62 -1.23 -5.82
C VAL A 145 -14.82 -0.30 -5.68
N VAL A 146 -14.96 0.34 -4.53
CA VAL A 146 -16.10 1.21 -4.20
C VAL A 146 -15.87 2.69 -4.53
N GLY A 147 -14.62 3.07 -4.77
CA GLY A 147 -14.23 4.41 -5.19
C GLY A 147 -12.85 4.38 -5.83
N ALA A 148 -12.61 5.29 -6.77
CA ALA A 148 -11.29 5.46 -7.38
C ALA A 148 -11.02 6.93 -7.69
N MET A 149 -9.77 7.35 -7.46
CA MET A 149 -9.29 8.69 -7.82
C MET A 149 -7.94 8.59 -8.51
N GLN A 150 -7.76 9.38 -9.54
CA GLN A 150 -6.46 9.62 -10.14
C GLN A 150 -5.79 10.76 -9.38
N ARG A 151 -4.57 10.51 -8.90
CA ARG A 151 -3.73 11.52 -8.28
C ARG A 151 -2.67 11.95 -9.29
N GLN A 152 -2.24 13.20 -9.20
CA GLN A 152 -1.22 13.79 -10.06
C GLN A 152 -0.19 14.50 -9.19
N ALA A 153 1.09 14.22 -9.44
CA ALA A 153 2.19 14.92 -8.83
C ALA A 153 2.17 16.41 -9.23
N PRO A 154 2.61 17.32 -8.34
CA PRO A 154 2.82 18.72 -8.73
C PRO A 154 3.99 18.82 -9.72
N GLU A 155 4.07 19.95 -10.42
CA GLU A 155 5.18 20.21 -11.34
C GLU A 155 6.53 20.12 -10.61
N GLY A 156 7.49 19.41 -11.21
CA GLY A 156 8.81 19.20 -10.63
C GLY A 156 8.90 18.09 -9.57
N ASP A 157 7.81 17.39 -9.25
CA ASP A 157 7.80 16.20 -8.40
C ASP A 157 7.24 14.98 -9.16
N PHE A 158 7.59 13.80 -8.74
CA PHE A 158 7.06 12.54 -9.26
C PHE A 158 6.07 11.86 -8.29
N ARG A 159 5.98 12.37 -7.06
CA ARG A 159 5.12 11.82 -5.99
C ARG A 159 3.72 12.43 -6.08
N SER A 160 2.75 11.62 -6.38
CA SER A 160 1.34 12.00 -6.53
C SER A 160 0.57 12.17 -5.21
N ASN A 161 1.24 12.01 -4.07
CA ASN A 161 0.62 12.09 -2.75
C ASN A 161 -0.01 13.47 -2.49
N LEU A 162 -1.28 13.54 -2.08
CA LEU A 162 -1.98 14.80 -1.78
C LEU A 162 -1.28 15.62 -0.70
N HIS A 163 -0.71 14.97 0.32
CA HIS A 163 0.06 15.63 1.37
C HIS A 163 1.39 16.25 0.88
N ALA A 164 1.85 15.86 -0.31
CA ALA A 164 3.04 16.44 -0.96
C ALA A 164 2.67 17.52 -1.99
N GLY A 165 1.44 18.03 -1.96
CA GLY A 165 0.97 19.04 -2.89
C GLY A 165 0.38 18.50 -4.20
N GLY A 166 0.22 17.19 -4.32
CA GLY A 166 -0.45 16.56 -5.46
C GLY A 166 -1.92 16.95 -5.56
N SER A 167 -2.47 16.89 -6.76
CA SER A 167 -3.89 17.05 -7.03
C SER A 167 -4.58 15.70 -7.24
N ALA A 168 -5.91 15.67 -7.13
CA ALA A 168 -6.68 14.47 -7.43
C ALA A 168 -8.01 14.80 -8.08
N ARG A 169 -8.50 13.85 -8.89
CA ARG A 169 -9.82 13.91 -9.53
C ARG A 169 -10.49 12.54 -9.48
N ALA A 170 -11.81 12.51 -9.53
CA ALA A 170 -12.56 11.26 -9.67
C ALA A 170 -12.10 10.52 -10.93
N ALA A 171 -11.95 9.21 -10.82
CA ALA A 171 -11.54 8.38 -11.93
C ALA A 171 -12.37 7.08 -11.96
N LYS A 172 -12.61 6.58 -13.16
CA LYS A 172 -13.21 5.27 -13.33
C LYS A 172 -12.08 4.25 -13.54
N ALA A 173 -11.94 3.32 -12.59
CA ALA A 173 -11.02 2.20 -12.75
C ALA A 173 -11.55 1.24 -13.83
N SER A 174 -10.70 0.84 -14.76
CA SER A 174 -10.99 -0.20 -15.73
C SER A 174 -11.23 -1.56 -15.06
N ARG A 175 -11.81 -2.52 -15.78
CA ARG A 175 -12.02 -3.87 -15.24
C ARG A 175 -10.71 -4.54 -14.81
N ALA A 176 -9.63 -4.35 -15.56
CA ALA A 176 -8.32 -4.88 -15.23
C ALA A 176 -7.77 -4.25 -13.93
N GLU A 177 -7.85 -2.92 -13.80
CA GLU A 177 -7.43 -2.21 -12.60
C GLU A 177 -8.23 -2.62 -11.36
N GLN A 178 -9.56 -2.77 -11.49
CA GLN A 178 -10.42 -3.26 -10.41
C GLN A 178 -10.03 -4.69 -9.98
N LEU A 179 -9.80 -5.57 -10.94
CA LEU A 179 -9.40 -6.96 -10.66
C LEU A 179 -8.06 -7.00 -9.92
N VAL A 180 -7.05 -6.27 -10.39
CA VAL A 180 -5.73 -6.19 -9.76
C VAL A 180 -5.85 -5.61 -8.35
N ALA A 181 -6.61 -4.52 -8.16
CA ALA A 181 -6.80 -3.91 -6.84
C ALA A 181 -7.43 -4.90 -5.83
N VAL A 182 -8.51 -5.58 -6.22
CA VAL A 182 -9.19 -6.58 -5.36
C VAL A 182 -8.27 -7.77 -5.06
N ARG A 183 -7.57 -8.31 -6.07
CA ARG A 183 -6.61 -9.40 -5.87
C ARG A 183 -5.50 -9.02 -4.91
N SER A 184 -5.00 -7.79 -4.99
CA SER A 184 -3.93 -7.28 -4.11
C SER A 184 -4.39 -7.17 -2.66
N ALA A 185 -5.58 -6.61 -2.41
CA ALA A 185 -6.16 -6.54 -1.08
C ALA A 185 -6.35 -7.94 -0.47
N LYS A 186 -6.91 -8.88 -1.24
CA LYS A 186 -7.11 -10.27 -0.82
C LYS A 186 -5.80 -11.01 -0.56
N ALA A 187 -4.78 -10.82 -1.39
CA ALA A 187 -3.47 -11.45 -1.22
C ALA A 187 -2.84 -11.09 0.13
N LEU A 188 -3.03 -9.86 0.60
CA LEU A 188 -2.58 -9.41 1.91
C LEU A 188 -3.55 -9.75 3.05
N GLY A 189 -4.74 -10.25 2.75
CA GLY A 189 -5.78 -10.58 3.73
C GLY A 189 -6.56 -9.36 4.24
N LEU A 190 -6.63 -8.30 3.45
CA LEU A 190 -7.34 -7.07 3.79
C LEU A 190 -8.75 -7.07 3.23
N GLY A 191 -9.75 -6.82 4.06
CA GLY A 191 -11.13 -6.60 3.64
C GLY A 191 -11.41 -5.14 3.27
N VAL A 192 -10.58 -4.20 3.75
CA VAL A 192 -10.61 -2.79 3.35
C VAL A 192 -9.19 -2.33 3.04
N ALA A 193 -8.96 -1.83 1.83
CA ALA A 193 -7.63 -1.39 1.41
C ALA A 193 -7.68 -0.23 0.43
N GLY A 194 -6.70 0.65 0.53
CA GLY A 194 -6.35 1.59 -0.54
C GLY A 194 -5.26 0.99 -1.39
N VAL A 195 -5.54 0.69 -2.64
CA VAL A 195 -4.55 0.10 -3.57
C VAL A 195 -4.13 1.18 -4.55
N ASP A 196 -2.83 1.45 -4.58
CA ASP A 196 -2.23 2.42 -5.47
C ASP A 196 -1.68 1.68 -6.69
N LEU A 197 -2.19 2.03 -7.86
CA LEU A 197 -1.83 1.45 -9.14
C LEU A 197 -1.16 2.52 -10.02
N ILE A 198 -0.18 2.11 -10.80
CA ILE A 198 0.39 2.94 -11.86
C ILE A 198 0.08 2.30 -13.21
N ARG A 199 -0.31 3.13 -14.17
CA ARG A 199 -0.59 2.70 -15.54
C ARG A 199 0.71 2.61 -16.32
N SER A 200 0.90 1.50 -17.01
CA SER A 200 2.07 1.27 -17.85
C SER A 200 1.68 0.57 -19.15
N SER A 201 2.62 0.53 -20.11
CA SER A 201 2.49 -0.26 -21.34
C SER A 201 2.34 -1.76 -21.09
N ARG A 202 2.77 -2.23 -19.91
CA ARG A 202 2.59 -3.62 -19.44
C ARG A 202 1.26 -3.87 -18.74
N GLY A 203 0.39 -2.86 -18.63
CA GLY A 203 -0.84 -2.89 -17.87
C GLY A 203 -0.75 -2.20 -16.51
N PRO A 204 -1.75 -2.38 -15.62
CA PRO A 204 -1.74 -1.78 -14.29
C PRO A 204 -0.74 -2.49 -13.36
N LEU A 205 0.20 -1.75 -12.79
CA LEU A 205 1.19 -2.23 -11.83
C LEU A 205 0.84 -1.74 -10.42
N VAL A 206 0.97 -2.60 -9.41
CA VAL A 206 0.72 -2.24 -8.02
C VAL A 206 1.92 -1.54 -7.43
N LEU A 207 1.73 -0.32 -6.93
CA LEU A 207 2.75 0.45 -6.21
C LEU A 207 2.75 0.17 -4.71
N GLU A 208 1.54 0.11 -4.12
CA GLU A 208 1.37 -0.03 -2.66
C GLU A 208 -0.06 -0.49 -2.33
N VAL A 209 -0.19 -1.21 -1.21
CA VAL A 209 -1.49 -1.59 -0.63
C VAL A 209 -1.57 -1.07 0.80
N ASN A 210 -2.46 -0.13 1.03
CA ASN A 210 -2.63 0.56 2.30
C ASN A 210 -3.76 -0.06 3.13
N SER A 211 -3.44 -0.57 4.32
CA SER A 211 -4.41 -1.18 5.25
C SER A 211 -5.30 -0.16 5.99
N THR A 212 -4.93 1.12 5.96
CA THR A 212 -5.69 2.19 6.63
C THR A 212 -5.77 3.40 5.69
N PRO A 213 -6.51 3.27 4.56
CA PRO A 213 -6.63 4.38 3.61
C PRO A 213 -7.37 5.56 4.23
N GLY A 214 -6.90 6.80 3.96
CA GLY A 214 -7.66 8.00 4.27
C GLY A 214 -8.94 8.03 3.43
N LEU A 215 -10.07 8.35 4.04
CA LEU A 215 -11.37 8.39 3.36
C LEU A 215 -11.74 9.81 2.91
N GLU A 216 -11.37 10.82 3.66
CA GLU A 216 -11.77 12.22 3.43
C GLU A 216 -11.52 12.66 1.98
N GLY A 217 -10.32 12.49 1.46
CA GLY A 217 -10.01 12.93 0.09
C GLY A 217 -10.76 12.14 -0.99
N ILE A 218 -10.90 10.83 -0.84
CA ILE A 218 -11.57 10.02 -1.85
C ILE A 218 -13.11 10.16 -1.79
N GLU A 219 -13.70 10.34 -0.61
CA GLU A 219 -15.14 10.61 -0.45
C GLU A 219 -15.52 11.94 -1.06
N ALA A 220 -14.76 13.01 -0.78
CA ALA A 220 -14.98 14.33 -1.36
C ALA A 220 -14.89 14.30 -2.89
N ILE A 221 -13.91 13.58 -3.44
CA ILE A 221 -13.69 13.51 -4.89
C ILE A 221 -14.72 12.62 -5.59
N CYS A 222 -15.07 11.46 -5.00
CA CYS A 222 -16.03 10.52 -5.58
C CYS A 222 -17.49 10.91 -5.29
N GLN A 223 -17.74 11.87 -4.41
CA GLN A 223 -19.08 12.26 -3.92
C GLN A 223 -19.90 11.03 -3.46
N ALA A 224 -19.27 10.15 -2.71
CA ALA A 224 -19.83 8.86 -2.30
C ALA A 224 -19.58 8.59 -0.80
N GLU A 225 -20.58 8.02 -0.12
CA GLU A 225 -20.49 7.59 1.28
C GLU A 225 -19.70 6.28 1.39
N LEU A 226 -18.36 6.36 1.34
CA LEU A 226 -17.49 5.19 1.36
C LEU A 226 -17.35 4.59 2.77
N ALA A 227 -17.46 5.41 3.80
CA ALA A 227 -17.48 4.97 5.20
C ALA A 227 -18.67 4.03 5.47
N GLY A 228 -19.87 4.35 4.94
CA GLY A 228 -21.04 3.49 5.02
C GLY A 228 -20.80 2.12 4.40
N ARG A 229 -20.16 2.05 3.25
CA ARG A 229 -19.79 0.76 2.60
C ARG A 229 -18.87 -0.10 3.47
N ILE A 230 -17.95 0.51 4.22
CA ILE A 230 -17.07 -0.21 5.14
C ILE A 230 -17.88 -0.77 6.32
N ILE A 231 -18.79 0.02 6.88
CA ILE A 231 -19.66 -0.39 7.99
C ILE A 231 -20.55 -1.57 7.55
N ASP A 232 -21.20 -1.46 6.39
CA ASP A 232 -22.04 -2.51 5.83
C ASP A 232 -21.27 -3.82 5.61
N HIS A 233 -20.03 -3.71 5.09
CA HIS A 233 -19.17 -4.86 4.89
C HIS A 233 -18.83 -5.57 6.21
N VAL A 234 -18.56 -4.81 7.27
CA VAL A 234 -18.27 -5.38 8.60
C VAL A 234 -19.53 -5.98 9.21
N ALA A 235 -20.68 -5.31 9.06
CA ALA A 235 -21.95 -5.79 9.59
C ALA A 235 -22.44 -7.08 8.92
N SER A 236 -22.22 -7.20 7.60
CA SER A 236 -22.66 -8.39 6.82
C SER A 236 -21.84 -9.65 7.06
N ARG A 237 -20.62 -9.55 7.61
CA ARG A 237 -19.77 -10.71 7.88
C ARG A 237 -20.34 -11.52 9.04
N LYS A 238 -20.54 -12.84 8.83
CA LYS A 238 -20.93 -13.77 9.90
C LYS A 238 -19.84 -13.82 10.99
N LYS A 239 -20.26 -13.97 12.28
CA LYS A 239 -19.31 -14.21 13.35
C LYS A 239 -18.45 -15.43 13.03
N PRO A 240 -17.12 -15.40 13.31
CA PRO A 240 -16.34 -16.62 13.25
C PRO A 240 -17.00 -17.66 14.12
N VAL A 241 -17.19 -18.87 13.59
CA VAL A 241 -17.68 -19.98 14.38
C VAL A 241 -16.57 -20.29 15.38
N ASN A 242 -16.84 -20.05 16.67
CA ASN A 242 -15.97 -20.51 17.75
C ASN A 242 -16.00 -22.05 17.69
N THR A 243 -15.04 -22.65 17.00
CA THR A 243 -14.70 -24.04 17.23
C THR A 243 -14.05 -24.07 18.62
N LYS A 244 -14.86 -24.35 19.64
CA LYS A 244 -14.37 -24.76 20.94
C LYS A 244 -13.58 -26.04 20.69
N GLY A 245 -12.26 -25.96 20.68
CA GLY A 245 -11.34 -27.03 20.86
C GLY A 245 -10.76 -26.93 22.25
#